data_0008e2f3d03e398c12fd60df5fef0708
#
_entry.id   0008e2f3d03e398c12fd60df5fef0708
#
_cell.length_a   1.000
_cell.length_b   1.000
_cell.length_c   1.000
_cell.angle_alpha   90.00
_cell.angle_beta   90.00
_cell.angle_gamma   90.00
#
_symmetry.space_group_name_H-M   'P 1'
#
loop_
_entity.id
_entity.type
_entity.pdbx_description
1 polymer ?
#
loop_
_entity_poly.entity_id
_entity_poly.type
_entity_poly.pdbx_seq_one_letter_code
_entity_poly.pdbx_strand_id
1 'polypeptide(L)'
;GYNMTVINKTLQGGGTLSMMKMAGVSDETIQSYITKHQQAANGAQLNVTETGIRDLTEEQTTRNDMDCIPVIFMGYYGGWNHDPAELADQQEQILNTFQNKDQFIVVGTRPMDGSVTSEALDQVLSQKWGEHYISLADVTAQPSSTYEAQQAMAEAILQKLQELNYISKN
;
A
#
# COMPACT_ATOMS: atom_id res chain seq x y z
N GLY A 1 15.03 -13.99 -19.08
CA GLY A 1 14.25 -12.87 -18.60
C GLY A 1 12.82 -13.26 -18.24
N TYR A 2 12.02 -12.29 -17.81
CA TYR A 2 10.60 -12.46 -17.50
C TYR A 2 9.79 -11.71 -18.54
N ASN A 3 8.70 -12.34 -19.00
CA ASN A 3 7.77 -11.70 -19.92
C ASN A 3 6.64 -11.04 -19.14
N MET A 4 6.87 -9.82 -18.68
CA MET A 4 5.88 -9.03 -17.94
C MET A 4 5.98 -7.55 -18.27
N THR A 5 4.86 -6.87 -18.16
CA THR A 5 4.76 -5.41 -18.24
C THR A 5 4.45 -4.85 -16.86
N VAL A 6 5.15 -3.82 -16.46
CA VAL A 6 4.91 -3.13 -15.18
C VAL A 6 4.18 -1.83 -15.44
N ILE A 7 3.03 -1.66 -14.79
CA ILE A 7 2.29 -0.40 -14.77
C ILE A 7 2.60 0.29 -13.43
N ASN A 8 3.26 1.43 -13.49
CA ASN A 8 3.63 2.19 -12.31
C ASN A 8 2.51 3.16 -11.91
N LYS A 9 1.91 2.95 -10.76
CA LYS A 9 0.87 3.79 -10.16
C LYS A 9 1.35 4.50 -8.89
N THR A 10 2.64 4.78 -8.80
CA THR A 10 3.22 5.49 -7.66
C THR A 10 2.68 6.92 -7.58
N LEU A 11 2.24 7.30 -6.39
CA LEU A 11 1.83 8.67 -6.07
C LEU A 11 2.80 9.23 -5.01
N GLN A 12 3.73 10.07 -5.45
CA GLN A 12 4.72 10.66 -4.57
C GLN A 12 4.05 11.53 -3.49
N GLY A 13 4.39 11.29 -2.23
CA GLY A 13 3.82 12.02 -1.09
C GLY A 13 2.36 11.71 -0.81
N GLY A 14 1.78 10.71 -1.47
CA GLY A 14 0.39 10.33 -1.29
C GLY A 14 0.14 9.51 -0.03
N GLY A 15 -0.79 9.95 0.81
CA GLY A 15 -1.34 9.14 1.90
C GLY A 15 -2.27 8.05 1.38
N THR A 16 -2.71 7.18 2.26
CA THR A 16 -3.55 6.03 1.89
C THR A 16 -4.92 6.44 1.33
N LEU A 17 -5.48 7.56 1.78
CA LEU A 17 -6.76 8.07 1.26
C LEU A 17 -6.65 8.43 -0.22
N SER A 18 -5.56 9.09 -0.61
CA SER A 18 -5.28 9.41 -2.01
C SER A 18 -5.05 8.15 -2.85
N MET A 19 -4.35 7.17 -2.29
CA MET A 19 -4.13 5.87 -2.95
C MET A 19 -5.44 5.13 -3.19
N MET A 20 -6.35 5.12 -2.21
CA MET A 20 -7.69 4.55 -2.38
C MET A 20 -8.49 5.27 -3.48
N LYS A 21 -8.43 6.59 -3.51
CA LYS A 21 -9.09 7.38 -4.57
C LYS A 21 -8.55 7.02 -5.95
N MET A 22 -7.24 6.95 -6.08
CA MET A 22 -6.58 6.57 -7.33
C MET A 22 -6.96 5.14 -7.77
N ALA A 23 -7.17 4.24 -6.83
CA ALA A 23 -7.60 2.87 -7.08
C ALA A 23 -9.11 2.72 -7.36
N GLY A 24 -9.88 3.81 -7.34
CA GLY A 24 -11.31 3.78 -7.62
C GLY A 24 -12.18 3.31 -6.45
N VAL A 25 -11.65 3.32 -5.23
CA VAL A 25 -12.48 3.12 -4.02
C VAL A 25 -13.49 4.26 -3.92
N SER A 26 -14.72 3.96 -3.54
CA SER A 26 -15.81 4.94 -3.52
C SER A 26 -15.54 6.10 -2.58
N ASP A 27 -16.02 7.28 -2.94
CA ASP A 27 -15.90 8.48 -2.10
C ASP A 27 -16.59 8.28 -0.75
N GLU A 28 -17.69 7.54 -0.71
CA GLU A 28 -18.39 7.19 0.53
C GLU A 28 -17.51 6.36 1.47
N THR A 29 -16.84 5.34 0.96
CA THR A 29 -15.91 4.52 1.74
C THR A 29 -14.74 5.36 2.27
N ILE A 30 -14.14 6.18 1.42
CA ILE A 30 -13.03 7.07 1.83
C ILE A 30 -13.49 8.06 2.91
N GLN A 31 -14.67 8.66 2.73
CA GLN A 31 -15.25 9.58 3.72
C GLN A 31 -15.48 8.90 5.07
N SER A 32 -15.81 7.63 5.09
CA SER A 32 -15.98 6.89 6.35
C SER A 32 -14.70 6.83 7.18
N TYR A 33 -13.55 6.67 6.53
CA TYR A 33 -12.24 6.75 7.23
C TYR A 33 -11.95 8.15 7.74
N ILE A 34 -12.21 9.18 6.94
CA ILE A 34 -12.02 10.58 7.35
C ILE A 34 -12.85 10.89 8.60
N THR A 35 -14.12 10.51 8.59
CA THR A 35 -15.02 10.70 9.74
C THR A 35 -14.52 9.96 10.97
N LYS A 36 -14.07 8.72 10.82
CA LYS A 36 -13.47 7.93 11.90
C LYS A 36 -12.24 8.63 12.49
N HIS A 37 -11.35 9.16 11.64
CA HIS A 37 -10.16 9.88 12.09
C HIS A 37 -10.53 11.15 12.86
N GLN A 38 -11.48 11.92 12.36
CA GLN A 38 -11.96 13.14 13.03
C GLN A 38 -12.57 12.84 14.39
N GLN A 39 -13.35 11.78 14.49
CA GLN A 39 -13.94 11.35 15.76
C GLN A 39 -12.86 10.90 16.75
N ALA A 40 -11.89 10.12 16.29
CA ALA A 40 -10.77 9.67 17.14
C ALA A 40 -9.90 10.84 17.63
N ALA A 41 -9.74 11.87 16.82
CA ALA A 41 -8.99 13.07 17.17
C ALA A 41 -9.66 13.91 18.27
N ASN A 42 -10.95 13.77 18.48
CA ASN A 42 -11.71 14.46 19.52
C ASN A 42 -11.43 15.98 19.60
N GLY A 43 -11.47 16.64 18.44
CA GLY A 43 -11.20 18.08 18.31
C GLY A 43 -9.72 18.47 18.15
N ALA A 44 -8.79 17.52 18.25
CA ALA A 44 -7.40 17.78 17.90
C ALA A 44 -7.24 17.97 16.39
N GLN A 45 -6.25 18.77 16.01
CA GLN A 45 -5.96 18.99 14.59
C GLN A 45 -5.26 17.75 14.00
N LEU A 46 -5.81 17.24 12.91
CA LEU A 46 -5.19 16.18 12.12
C LEU A 46 -4.27 16.75 11.06
N ASN A 47 -3.26 15.97 10.67
CA ASN A 47 -2.45 16.32 9.50
C ASN A 47 -3.25 16.11 8.20
N VAL A 48 -2.75 16.68 7.11
CA VAL A 48 -3.43 16.65 5.81
C VAL A 48 -3.62 15.23 5.28
N THR A 49 -2.71 14.31 5.59
CA THR A 49 -2.79 12.94 5.08
C THR A 49 -3.88 12.11 5.75
N GLU A 50 -4.29 12.48 6.97
CA GLU A 50 -5.35 11.77 7.70
C GLU A 50 -6.76 12.15 7.27
N THR A 51 -6.92 13.30 6.61
CA THR A 51 -8.23 13.81 6.18
C THR A 51 -8.24 14.31 4.75
N GLY A 52 -7.07 14.53 4.15
CA GLY A 52 -6.92 15.12 2.83
C GLY A 52 -6.71 14.09 1.74
N ILE A 53 -7.31 14.38 0.59
CA ILE A 53 -7.07 13.64 -0.65
C ILE A 53 -6.40 14.63 -1.60
N ARG A 54 -5.30 14.22 -2.21
CA ARG A 54 -4.60 15.05 -3.19
C ARG A 54 -5.44 15.19 -4.46
N ASP A 55 -5.29 16.31 -5.14
CA ASP A 55 -5.79 16.47 -6.49
C ASP A 55 -5.10 15.47 -7.41
N LEU A 56 -5.90 14.63 -8.06
CA LEU A 56 -5.44 13.60 -8.98
C LEU A 56 -5.80 14.00 -10.40
N THR A 57 -4.89 13.72 -11.32
CA THR A 57 -5.15 13.91 -12.76
C THR A 57 -6.08 12.80 -13.26
N GLU A 58 -6.69 13.04 -14.42
CA GLU A 58 -7.50 12.03 -15.11
C GLU A 58 -6.69 10.77 -15.40
N GLU A 59 -5.43 10.93 -15.82
CA GLU A 59 -4.53 9.79 -16.06
C GLU A 59 -4.30 8.95 -14.79
N GLN A 60 -4.11 9.60 -13.64
CA GLN A 60 -3.90 8.91 -12.36
C GLN A 60 -5.13 8.12 -11.91
N THR A 61 -6.34 8.60 -12.20
CA THR A 61 -7.60 7.96 -11.83
C THR A 61 -8.13 7.01 -12.89
N THR A 62 -7.55 7.00 -14.08
CA THR A 62 -7.93 6.04 -15.13
C THR A 62 -7.51 4.63 -14.74
N ARG A 63 -8.49 3.71 -14.76
CA ARG A 63 -8.25 2.31 -14.42
C ARG A 63 -7.99 1.49 -15.69
N ASN A 64 -6.70 1.25 -15.95
CA ASN A 64 -6.22 0.38 -17.03
C ASN A 64 -5.46 -0.84 -16.51
N ASP A 65 -5.61 -1.15 -15.22
CA ASP A 65 -4.78 -2.08 -14.45
C ASP A 65 -5.59 -3.11 -13.65
N MET A 66 -6.92 -3.13 -13.76
CA MET A 66 -7.77 -4.01 -12.93
C MET A 66 -7.57 -5.50 -13.20
N ASP A 67 -7.02 -5.86 -14.34
CA ASP A 67 -6.64 -7.23 -14.72
C ASP A 67 -5.20 -7.59 -14.36
N CYS A 68 -4.45 -6.64 -13.83
CA CYS A 68 -3.06 -6.83 -13.38
C CYS A 68 -3.00 -7.46 -11.98
N ILE A 69 -1.81 -7.95 -11.62
CA ILE A 69 -1.49 -8.38 -10.26
C ILE A 69 -1.01 -7.15 -9.48
N PRO A 70 -1.76 -6.68 -8.48
CA PRO A 70 -1.34 -5.52 -7.71
C PRO A 70 -0.19 -5.85 -6.76
N VAL A 71 0.78 -4.95 -6.70
CA VAL A 71 1.80 -4.89 -5.66
C VAL A 71 1.56 -3.61 -4.88
N ILE A 72 1.06 -3.74 -3.67
CA ILE A 72 0.70 -2.60 -2.82
C ILE A 72 1.88 -2.26 -1.92
N PHE A 73 2.34 -1.03 -2.03
CA PHE A 73 3.37 -0.45 -1.19
C PHE A 73 2.93 0.96 -0.78
N MET A 74 2.17 1.06 0.31
CA MET A 74 1.59 2.31 0.79
C MET A 74 1.58 2.38 2.32
N GLY A 75 1.38 3.59 2.86
CA GLY A 75 1.25 3.83 4.30
C GLY A 75 2.35 4.71 4.89
N TYR A 76 3.44 4.94 4.17
CA TYR A 76 4.56 5.76 4.64
C TYR A 76 4.14 7.20 4.99
N TYR A 77 3.27 7.80 4.18
CA TYR A 77 2.80 9.18 4.36
C TYR A 77 1.56 9.32 5.26
N GLY A 78 1.08 8.23 5.85
CA GLY A 78 -0.09 8.26 6.73
C GLY A 78 -1.42 8.06 6.01
N GLY A 79 -2.51 8.45 6.67
CA GLY A 79 -3.87 8.27 6.20
C GLY A 79 -4.59 7.08 6.83
N TRP A 80 -3.97 6.39 7.77
CA TRP A 80 -4.49 5.21 8.46
C TRP A 80 -4.48 5.36 9.99
N ASN A 81 -4.38 6.60 10.46
CA ASN A 81 -4.51 6.99 11.88
C ASN A 81 -3.59 6.18 12.83
N HIS A 82 -2.38 5.85 12.39
CA HIS A 82 -1.41 5.06 13.16
C HIS A 82 -1.96 3.71 13.66
N ASP A 83 -2.96 3.17 12.95
CA ASP A 83 -3.61 1.90 13.26
C ASP A 83 -3.29 0.87 12.17
N PRO A 84 -2.43 -0.13 12.47
CA PRO A 84 -2.09 -1.17 11.49
C PRO A 84 -3.29 -1.96 10.98
N ALA A 85 -4.31 -2.16 11.81
CA ALA A 85 -5.54 -2.85 11.39
C ALA A 85 -6.31 -2.02 10.36
N GLU A 86 -6.35 -0.70 10.53
CA GLU A 86 -6.97 0.18 9.54
C GLU A 86 -6.19 0.20 8.24
N LEU A 87 -4.85 0.22 8.29
CA LEU A 87 -4.02 0.11 7.09
C LEU A 87 -4.36 -1.17 6.31
N ALA A 88 -4.49 -2.30 7.01
CA ALA A 88 -4.91 -3.56 6.41
C ALA A 88 -6.29 -3.46 5.75
N ASP A 89 -7.26 -2.84 6.40
CA ASP A 89 -8.60 -2.60 5.85
C ASP A 89 -8.54 -1.74 4.57
N GLN A 90 -7.76 -0.68 4.58
CA GLN A 90 -7.60 0.20 3.42
C GLN A 90 -6.93 -0.53 2.24
N GLN A 91 -5.94 -1.37 2.51
CA GLN A 91 -5.32 -2.23 1.51
C GLN A 91 -6.34 -3.19 0.92
N GLU A 92 -7.20 -3.78 1.74
CA GLU A 92 -8.28 -4.67 1.28
C GLU A 92 -9.27 -3.93 0.36
N GLN A 93 -9.63 -2.69 0.68
CA GLN A 93 -10.48 -1.86 -0.19
C GLN A 93 -9.86 -1.69 -1.59
N ILE A 94 -8.56 -1.47 -1.67
CA ILE A 94 -7.84 -1.36 -2.95
C ILE A 94 -7.84 -2.71 -3.67
N LEU A 95 -7.47 -3.79 -2.99
CA LEU A 95 -7.41 -5.14 -3.59
C LEU A 95 -8.77 -5.57 -4.15
N ASN A 96 -9.86 -5.18 -3.50
CA ASN A 96 -11.21 -5.49 -3.96
C ASN A 96 -11.60 -4.80 -5.28
N THR A 97 -10.84 -3.83 -5.75
CA THR A 97 -11.06 -3.20 -7.06
C THR A 97 -10.47 -3.98 -8.23
N PHE A 98 -9.61 -4.96 -7.97
CA PHE A 98 -8.98 -5.79 -8.99
C PHE A 98 -9.84 -7.00 -9.34
N GLN A 99 -9.71 -7.49 -10.58
CA GLN A 99 -10.51 -8.62 -11.08
C GLN A 99 -10.18 -9.93 -10.40
N ASN A 100 -8.88 -10.21 -10.22
CA ASN A 100 -8.42 -11.41 -9.52
C ASN A 100 -8.09 -11.07 -8.07
N LYS A 101 -8.91 -11.58 -7.16
CA LYS A 101 -8.76 -11.32 -5.72
C LYS A 101 -7.69 -12.18 -5.05
N ASP A 102 -7.23 -13.22 -5.72
CA ASP A 102 -6.31 -14.21 -5.13
C ASP A 102 -4.84 -13.93 -5.46
N GLN A 103 -4.58 -13.07 -6.44
CA GLN A 103 -3.22 -12.75 -6.90
C GLN A 103 -2.85 -11.31 -6.54
N PHE A 104 -2.02 -11.16 -5.53
CA PHE A 104 -1.54 -9.86 -5.07
C PHE A 104 -0.30 -10.00 -4.19
N ILE A 105 0.39 -8.90 -3.99
CA ILE A 105 1.48 -8.77 -3.01
C ILE A 105 1.24 -7.49 -2.20
N VAL A 106 1.43 -7.57 -0.89
CA VAL A 106 1.48 -6.42 0.00
C VAL A 106 2.87 -6.31 0.58
N VAL A 107 3.50 -5.17 0.38
CA VAL A 107 4.83 -4.86 0.90
C VAL A 107 4.69 -4.08 2.19
N GLY A 108 5.44 -4.46 3.21
CA GLY A 108 5.48 -3.77 4.48
C GLY A 108 6.02 -2.35 4.35
N THR A 109 5.67 -1.53 5.30
CA THR A 109 6.07 -0.13 5.37
C THR A 109 6.30 0.31 6.81
N ARG A 110 6.61 1.56 6.97
CA ARG A 110 6.63 2.27 8.26
C ARG A 110 6.12 3.69 8.03
N PRO A 111 5.47 4.33 9.01
CA PRO A 111 5.10 5.73 8.86
C PRO A 111 6.33 6.62 8.90
N MET A 112 6.30 7.69 8.12
CA MET A 112 7.39 8.67 8.04
C MET A 112 7.71 9.30 9.39
N ASP A 113 6.71 9.50 10.23
CA ASP A 113 6.83 10.12 11.56
C ASP A 113 7.30 9.15 12.66
N GLY A 114 7.52 7.87 12.34
CA GLY A 114 7.98 6.87 13.28
C GLY A 114 6.96 6.49 14.37
N SER A 115 5.69 6.85 14.20
CA SER A 115 4.64 6.63 15.21
C SER A 115 4.31 5.16 15.47
N VAL A 116 4.59 4.29 14.49
CA VAL A 116 4.39 2.84 14.58
C VAL A 116 5.66 2.15 14.08
N THR A 117 6.11 1.13 14.80
CA THR A 117 7.32 0.37 14.41
C THR A 117 7.04 -0.58 13.27
N SER A 118 8.08 -0.95 12.52
CA SER A 118 7.98 -1.97 11.47
C SER A 118 7.51 -3.31 12.04
N GLU A 119 7.94 -3.67 13.23
CA GLU A 119 7.54 -4.92 13.91
C GLU A 119 6.06 -4.93 14.24
N ALA A 120 5.51 -3.82 14.73
CA ALA A 120 4.08 -3.70 15.03
C ALA A 120 3.23 -3.80 13.77
N LEU A 121 3.68 -3.21 12.67
CA LEU A 121 3.04 -3.35 11.36
C LEU A 121 3.14 -4.79 10.84
N ASP A 122 4.31 -5.39 10.88
CA ASP A 122 4.52 -6.76 10.43
C ASP A 122 3.64 -7.76 11.17
N GLN A 123 3.45 -7.57 12.48
CA GLN A 123 2.59 -8.45 13.28
C GLN A 123 1.16 -8.49 12.76
N VAL A 124 0.59 -7.34 12.41
CA VAL A 124 -0.79 -7.25 11.92
C VAL A 124 -0.89 -7.64 10.45
N LEU A 125 -0.01 -7.08 9.62
CA LEU A 125 -0.08 -7.27 8.16
C LEU A 125 0.30 -8.69 7.73
N SER A 126 1.30 -9.31 8.37
CA SER A 126 1.66 -10.70 8.07
C SER A 126 0.54 -11.68 8.44
N GLN A 127 -0.16 -11.42 9.54
CA GLN A 127 -1.31 -12.24 9.94
C GLN A 127 -2.48 -12.09 8.96
N LYS A 128 -2.74 -10.87 8.47
CA LYS A 128 -3.80 -10.59 7.51
C LYS A 128 -3.52 -11.16 6.13
N TRP A 129 -2.31 -10.94 5.61
CA TRP A 129 -1.98 -11.20 4.22
C TRP A 129 -1.24 -12.52 3.99
N GLY A 130 -0.68 -13.14 5.06
CA GLY A 130 -0.03 -14.44 4.99
C GLY A 130 1.10 -14.50 3.97
N GLU A 131 1.03 -15.47 3.06
CA GLU A 131 2.04 -15.70 2.03
C GLU A 131 2.20 -14.54 1.01
N HIS A 132 1.21 -13.66 0.92
CA HIS A 132 1.23 -12.50 0.02
C HIS A 132 2.04 -11.33 0.58
N TYR A 133 2.49 -11.40 1.83
CA TYR A 133 3.13 -10.30 2.54
C TYR A 133 4.65 -10.38 2.46
N ILE A 134 5.28 -9.22 2.23
CA ILE A 134 6.73 -9.04 2.32
C ILE A 134 7.01 -8.06 3.47
N SER A 135 7.73 -8.50 4.50
CA SER A 135 8.19 -7.62 5.57
C SER A 135 9.30 -6.70 5.08
N LEU A 136 9.19 -5.41 5.38
CA LEU A 136 10.25 -4.45 5.07
C LEU A 136 11.54 -4.77 5.84
N ALA A 137 11.42 -5.26 7.07
CA ALA A 137 12.56 -5.64 7.91
C ALA A 137 13.35 -6.82 7.33
N ASP A 138 12.67 -7.74 6.66
CA ASP A 138 13.31 -8.92 6.02
C ASP A 138 14.05 -8.55 4.73
N VAL A 139 13.72 -7.42 4.12
CA VAL A 139 14.25 -7.03 2.82
C VAL A 139 15.48 -6.14 2.96
N THR A 140 15.44 -5.16 3.85
CA THR A 140 16.54 -4.20 3.99
C THR A 140 16.56 -3.54 5.37
N ALA A 141 17.77 -3.41 5.91
CA ALA A 141 18.05 -2.56 7.07
C ALA A 141 18.38 -1.11 6.66
N GLN A 142 18.51 -0.83 5.38
CA GLN A 142 18.86 0.48 4.83
C GLN A 142 17.61 1.36 4.63
N PRO A 143 17.77 2.69 4.61
CA PRO A 143 16.69 3.59 4.23
C PRO A 143 16.18 3.26 2.82
N SER A 144 14.86 3.24 2.65
CA SER A 144 14.20 2.86 1.39
C SER A 144 14.52 3.78 0.20
N SER A 145 15.12 4.94 0.45
CA SER A 145 15.56 5.89 -0.58
C SER A 145 16.90 5.54 -1.23
N THR A 146 17.66 4.57 -0.70
CA THR A 146 18.93 4.17 -1.29
C THR A 146 18.71 3.26 -2.49
N TYR A 147 19.64 3.30 -3.45
CA TYR A 147 19.59 2.42 -4.62
C TYR A 147 19.62 0.95 -4.23
N GLU A 148 20.48 0.59 -3.29
CA GLU A 148 20.62 -0.77 -2.78
C GLU A 148 19.33 -1.26 -2.12
N ALA A 149 18.64 -0.42 -1.37
CA ALA A 149 17.36 -0.75 -0.76
C ALA A 149 16.26 -0.94 -1.80
N GLN A 150 16.23 -0.09 -2.83
CA GLN A 150 15.27 -0.21 -3.93
C GLN A 150 15.50 -1.49 -4.74
N GLN A 151 16.76 -1.81 -5.02
CA GLN A 151 17.12 -3.05 -5.70
C GLN A 151 16.72 -4.28 -4.87
N ALA A 152 17.03 -4.30 -3.57
CA ALA A 152 16.66 -5.39 -2.67
C ALA A 152 15.14 -5.58 -2.62
N MET A 153 14.37 -4.49 -2.61
CA MET A 153 12.91 -4.56 -2.65
C MET A 153 12.40 -5.14 -3.97
N ALA A 154 12.95 -4.70 -5.10
CA ALA A 154 12.57 -5.23 -6.41
C ALA A 154 12.87 -6.72 -6.53
N GLU A 155 14.01 -7.17 -6.03
CA GLU A 155 14.39 -8.59 -6.00
C GLU A 155 13.45 -9.39 -5.10
N ALA A 156 13.08 -8.87 -3.92
CA ALA A 156 12.14 -9.52 -3.02
C ALA A 156 10.74 -9.67 -3.63
N ILE A 157 10.26 -8.64 -4.33
CA ILE A 157 8.98 -8.68 -5.04
C ILE A 157 9.04 -9.73 -6.15
N LEU A 158 10.11 -9.73 -6.95
CA LEU A 158 10.30 -10.69 -8.03
C LEU A 158 10.34 -12.13 -7.50
N GLN A 159 11.06 -12.37 -6.42
CA GLN A 159 11.11 -13.67 -5.76
C GLN A 159 9.72 -14.10 -5.27
N LYS A 160 8.96 -13.21 -4.65
CA LYS A 160 7.60 -13.49 -4.18
C LYS A 160 6.66 -13.84 -5.33
N LEU A 161 6.73 -13.12 -6.43
CA LEU A 161 5.95 -13.41 -7.64
C LEU A 161 6.24 -14.82 -8.19
N GLN A 162 7.50 -15.27 -8.10
CA GLN A 162 7.90 -16.63 -8.47
C GLN A 162 7.41 -17.69 -7.48
N GLU A 163 7.59 -17.44 -6.19
CA GLU A 163 7.15 -18.36 -5.12
C GLU A 163 5.64 -18.61 -5.18
N LEU A 164 4.85 -17.57 -5.49
CA LEU A 164 3.40 -17.67 -5.64
C LEU A 164 2.96 -18.18 -7.02
N ASN A 165 3.91 -18.50 -7.91
CA ASN A 165 3.65 -18.94 -9.29
C ASN A 165 2.87 -17.93 -10.15
N TYR A 166 3.02 -16.64 -9.87
CA TYR A 166 2.40 -15.59 -10.67
C TYR A 166 3.17 -15.28 -11.95
N ILE A 167 4.46 -15.54 -11.95
CA ILE A 167 5.34 -15.42 -13.12
C ILE A 167 6.22 -16.64 -13.23
N SER A 168 6.65 -16.94 -14.43
CA SER A 168 7.63 -17.99 -14.73
C SER A 168 8.83 -17.41 -15.46
N LYS A 169 10.00 -17.98 -15.21
CA LYS A 169 11.21 -17.63 -15.94
C LYS A 169 11.16 -18.28 -17.33
N ASN A 170 11.37 -17.46 -18.36
CA ASN A 170 11.50 -17.94 -19.74
C ASN A 170 12.88 -18.56 -19.97
#